data_1253686b3ed784e0127e46587013e980
#
_entry.id   1253686b3ed784e0127e46587013e980
#
_cell.length_a   1.000
_cell.length_b   1.000
_cell.length_c   1.000
_cell.angle_alpha   90.00
_cell.angle_beta   90.00
_cell.angle_gamma   90.00
#
_symmetry.space_group_name_H-M   'P 1'
#
loop_
_entity.id
_entity.type
_entity.pdbx_description
1 polymer ?
#
loop_
_entity_poly.entity_id
_entity_poly.type
_entity_poly.pdbx_seq_one_letter_code
_entity_poly.pdbx_strand_id
1 'polypeptide(L)'
;MANVTVIGAQWGDEGKGKIVDWLSERADVVARFQGGHNAGHTLVVGEKVYKLSLLPSGIVRGTLSVIGNGVVLDPWHFRDEVAKLKGQGVAITPDNLQIAETCPLILPFHRDLDGLREDASGAGKIGTTRRGIGPAYEDKVGRRAIRVCDLAHLDDLGPQLDRLTAHHDALRVGFNEAPIDRDALMAELRDIADFILPFVKPVWLTLNKAKAEGKRILFEGAQGTLLDIDHGTYPFVTSSNTVAGTAASGTGLGPSGAGFVLGIVKAYTTRVGSGPFPTELEDETGQRLGERGHEFGTVTGRKRRCGWFDAVLVRQSVAVSGVTGIALTKLDVLDGFDTLKICVGYKIGDQTFDYLPAHAQDQAKAEPIYEDIEGWQDTTAGARSWAELPAQAIKYIRRIEELIGCPVTLVSTSPEREDTILVRDPFAD
;
A
#
# COMPACT_ATOMS: atom_id res chain seq x y z
N MET A 1 -24.31 -7.34 0.89
CA MET A 1 -23.52 -7.03 -0.33
C MET A 1 -22.10 -6.74 0.08
N ALA A 2 -21.22 -7.59 -0.30
CA ALA A 2 -19.90 -7.60 0.28
C ALA A 2 -18.89 -6.85 -0.61
N ASN A 3 -18.70 -5.56 -0.34
CA ASN A 3 -17.47 -4.89 -0.73
C ASN A 3 -16.35 -5.36 0.20
N VAL A 4 -15.12 -5.38 -0.31
CA VAL A 4 -13.94 -5.72 0.47
C VAL A 4 -12.92 -4.61 0.34
N THR A 5 -12.41 -4.12 1.47
CA THR A 5 -11.29 -3.17 1.50
C THR A 5 -10.04 -3.89 2.00
N VAL A 6 -9.02 -3.98 1.16
CA VAL A 6 -7.74 -4.60 1.50
C VAL A 6 -6.72 -3.53 1.86
N ILE A 7 -6.15 -3.65 3.05
CA ILE A 7 -5.07 -2.78 3.53
C ILE A 7 -3.87 -3.60 4.03
N GLY A 8 -2.69 -3.02 4.01
CA GLY A 8 -1.56 -3.54 4.78
C GLY A 8 -1.69 -3.12 6.24
N ALA A 9 -1.55 -4.04 7.18
CA ALA A 9 -1.68 -3.75 8.60
C ALA A 9 -0.33 -3.63 9.32
N GLN A 10 0.78 -3.63 8.59
CA GLN A 10 2.16 -3.41 9.06
C GLN A 10 2.81 -2.26 8.27
N TRP A 11 4.10 -2.33 7.95
CA TRP A 11 4.84 -1.30 7.19
C TRP A 11 4.85 -1.52 5.67
N GLY A 12 3.82 -2.11 5.08
CA GLY A 12 3.82 -2.49 3.67
C GLY A 12 4.56 -3.81 3.42
N ASP A 13 4.56 -4.23 2.16
CA ASP A 13 5.22 -5.47 1.71
C ASP A 13 4.73 -6.76 2.40
N GLU A 14 3.52 -6.75 2.96
CA GLU A 14 2.89 -7.90 3.65
C GLU A 14 2.44 -9.02 2.69
N GLY A 15 2.71 -8.89 1.40
CA GLY A 15 2.23 -9.86 0.41
C GLY A 15 0.82 -9.56 -0.11
N LYS A 16 0.37 -8.30 -0.03
CA LYS A 16 -0.95 -7.86 -0.53
C LYS A 16 -1.25 -8.31 -1.95
N GLY A 17 -0.24 -8.29 -2.84
CA GLY A 17 -0.43 -8.62 -4.26
C GLY A 17 -1.08 -9.97 -4.49
N LYS A 18 -0.63 -11.03 -3.80
CA LYS A 18 -1.22 -12.38 -3.88
C LYS A 18 -2.69 -12.39 -3.46
N ILE A 19 -2.99 -11.76 -2.32
CA ILE A 19 -4.35 -11.77 -1.75
C ILE A 19 -5.30 -10.91 -2.60
N VAL A 20 -4.84 -9.74 -3.07
CA VAL A 20 -5.63 -8.88 -3.96
C VAL A 20 -5.88 -9.57 -5.30
N ASP A 21 -4.89 -10.25 -5.88
CA ASP A 21 -5.10 -11.04 -7.11
C ASP A 21 -6.14 -12.15 -6.89
N TRP A 22 -6.03 -12.89 -5.79
CA TRP A 22 -6.99 -13.94 -5.44
C TRP A 22 -8.43 -13.39 -5.27
N LEU A 23 -8.58 -12.21 -4.64
CA LEU A 23 -9.87 -11.55 -4.46
C LEU A 23 -10.37 -10.90 -5.76
N SER A 24 -9.49 -10.37 -6.61
CA SER A 24 -9.86 -9.65 -7.82
C SER A 24 -10.63 -10.50 -8.84
N GLU A 25 -10.40 -11.81 -8.84
CA GLU A 25 -11.14 -12.76 -9.67
C GLU A 25 -12.62 -12.85 -9.30
N ARG A 26 -12.94 -12.51 -8.05
CA ARG A 26 -14.28 -12.59 -7.47
C ARG A 26 -14.95 -11.21 -7.38
N ALA A 27 -14.25 -10.15 -7.74
CA ALA A 27 -14.74 -8.79 -7.76
C ALA A 27 -15.25 -8.38 -9.14
N ASP A 28 -16.29 -7.56 -9.17
CA ASP A 28 -16.81 -6.97 -10.41
C ASP A 28 -16.09 -5.64 -10.73
N VAL A 29 -15.54 -4.98 -9.71
CA VAL A 29 -14.76 -3.74 -9.82
C VAL A 29 -13.58 -3.79 -8.85
N VAL A 30 -12.39 -3.35 -9.30
CA VAL A 30 -11.21 -3.17 -8.45
C VAL A 30 -10.83 -1.69 -8.45
N ALA A 31 -10.79 -1.07 -7.27
CA ALA A 31 -10.56 0.37 -7.12
C ALA A 31 -9.35 0.67 -6.23
N ARG A 32 -8.36 1.37 -6.75
CA ARG A 32 -7.28 1.98 -5.95
C ARG A 32 -7.74 3.31 -5.42
N PHE A 33 -7.52 3.56 -4.13
CA PHE A 33 -8.09 4.72 -3.45
C PHE A 33 -7.06 5.72 -2.89
N GLN A 34 -5.77 5.37 -2.86
CA GLN A 34 -4.70 6.25 -2.33
C GLN A 34 -3.32 5.85 -2.86
N GLY A 35 -2.29 6.66 -2.53
CA GLY A 35 -0.93 6.46 -2.96
C GLY A 35 -0.70 6.94 -4.40
N GLY A 36 0.24 6.33 -5.06
CA GLY A 36 0.59 6.60 -6.46
C GLY A 36 1.39 5.43 -7.02
N HIS A 37 2.26 5.70 -7.97
CA HIS A 37 3.13 4.69 -8.59
C HIS A 37 4.34 4.28 -7.72
N ASN A 38 4.41 4.74 -6.47
CA ASN A 38 5.40 4.30 -5.47
C ASN A 38 5.11 2.92 -4.88
N ALA A 39 3.88 2.41 -5.03
CA ALA A 39 3.53 1.06 -4.63
C ALA A 39 3.78 0.11 -5.80
N GLY A 40 4.61 -0.90 -5.60
CA GLY A 40 4.84 -1.94 -6.60
C GLY A 40 4.36 -3.29 -6.08
N HIS A 41 3.63 -4.03 -6.92
CA HIS A 41 3.27 -5.42 -6.62
C HIS A 41 3.37 -6.30 -7.86
N THR A 42 3.61 -7.56 -7.62
CA THR A 42 3.75 -8.56 -8.67
C THR A 42 2.54 -9.50 -8.62
N LEU A 43 1.95 -9.73 -9.78
CA LEU A 43 0.89 -10.70 -9.98
C LEU A 43 1.40 -11.83 -10.88
N VAL A 44 0.98 -13.04 -10.57
CA VAL A 44 1.25 -14.22 -11.41
C VAL A 44 -0.09 -14.78 -11.89
N VAL A 45 -0.34 -14.69 -13.19
CA VAL A 45 -1.58 -15.19 -13.80
C VAL A 45 -1.20 -16.22 -14.87
N GLY A 46 -1.46 -17.50 -14.58
CA GLY A 46 -0.91 -18.60 -15.34
C GLY A 46 0.62 -18.59 -15.29
N GLU A 47 1.28 -18.65 -16.43
CA GLU A 47 2.75 -18.59 -16.55
C GLU A 47 3.29 -17.17 -16.68
N LYS A 48 2.43 -16.14 -16.71
CA LYS A 48 2.83 -14.75 -16.93
C LYS A 48 2.97 -13.97 -15.61
N VAL A 49 4.04 -13.20 -15.54
CA VAL A 49 4.33 -12.29 -14.40
C VAL A 49 4.05 -10.86 -14.81
N TYR A 50 3.18 -10.19 -14.07
CA TYR A 50 2.84 -8.79 -14.26
C TYR A 50 3.35 -7.97 -13.08
N LYS A 51 4.07 -6.89 -13.36
CA LYS A 51 4.54 -5.94 -12.34
C LYS A 51 3.75 -4.66 -12.50
N LEU A 52 2.87 -4.40 -11.53
CA LEU A 52 2.02 -3.21 -11.45
C LEU A 52 2.55 -2.24 -10.42
N SER A 53 2.30 -0.96 -10.63
CA SER A 53 2.62 0.10 -9.68
C SER A 53 1.47 1.09 -9.47
N LEU A 54 0.82 1.53 -10.54
CA LEU A 54 -0.28 2.48 -10.52
C LEU A 54 -1.62 1.82 -10.84
N LEU A 55 -1.64 0.93 -11.83
CA LEU A 55 -2.87 0.28 -12.29
C LEU A 55 -3.41 -0.71 -11.24
N PRO A 56 -4.76 -0.76 -11.03
CA PRO A 56 -5.37 -1.74 -10.14
C PRO A 56 -5.15 -3.18 -10.64
N SER A 57 -5.07 -4.13 -9.71
CA SER A 57 -4.78 -5.54 -9.99
C SER A 57 -5.80 -6.20 -10.93
N GLY A 58 -7.05 -5.79 -10.88
CA GLY A 58 -8.13 -6.33 -11.71
C GLY A 58 -7.92 -6.18 -13.21
N ILE A 59 -7.11 -5.20 -13.64
CA ILE A 59 -6.89 -4.91 -15.08
C ILE A 59 -6.30 -6.11 -15.83
N VAL A 60 -5.46 -6.90 -15.18
CA VAL A 60 -4.81 -8.07 -15.78
C VAL A 60 -5.83 -9.16 -16.16
N ARG A 61 -6.99 -9.15 -15.50
CA ARG A 61 -8.08 -10.10 -15.70
C ARG A 61 -9.25 -9.52 -16.51
N GLY A 62 -9.13 -8.26 -16.96
CA GLY A 62 -10.18 -7.56 -17.68
C GLY A 62 -11.32 -7.06 -16.78
N THR A 63 -11.18 -7.15 -15.45
CA THR A 63 -12.13 -6.59 -14.48
C THR A 63 -12.11 -5.06 -14.56
N LEU A 64 -13.27 -4.41 -14.43
CA LEU A 64 -13.34 -2.95 -14.37
C LEU A 64 -12.41 -2.44 -13.26
N SER A 65 -11.41 -1.68 -13.66
CA SER A 65 -10.35 -1.17 -12.81
C SER A 65 -10.44 0.34 -12.71
N VAL A 66 -10.37 0.85 -11.49
CA VAL A 66 -10.66 2.25 -11.19
C VAL A 66 -9.52 2.87 -10.39
N ILE A 67 -9.03 4.01 -10.85
CA ILE A 67 -8.10 4.87 -10.10
C ILE A 67 -8.93 5.99 -9.47
N GLY A 68 -9.07 5.93 -8.14
CA GLY A 68 -9.85 6.89 -7.35
C GLY A 68 -9.14 8.22 -7.14
N ASN A 69 -9.89 9.23 -6.75
CA ASN A 69 -9.42 10.61 -6.55
C ASN A 69 -8.42 10.80 -5.39
N GLY A 70 -8.26 9.79 -4.54
CA GLY A 70 -7.24 9.78 -3.49
C GLY A 70 -5.83 9.47 -4.02
N VAL A 71 -5.71 8.92 -5.22
CA VAL A 71 -4.42 8.62 -5.88
C VAL A 71 -3.82 9.90 -6.46
N VAL A 72 -2.49 10.07 -6.35
CA VAL A 72 -1.73 11.06 -7.12
C VAL A 72 -1.20 10.37 -8.38
N LEU A 73 -1.57 10.90 -9.55
CA LEU A 73 -1.36 10.26 -10.84
C LEU A 73 -0.15 10.86 -11.57
N ASP A 74 0.88 10.05 -11.83
CA ASP A 74 1.92 10.40 -12.81
C ASP A 74 1.41 9.99 -14.21
N PRO A 75 1.09 10.95 -15.10
CA PRO A 75 0.44 10.62 -16.37
C PRO A 75 1.40 9.95 -17.36
N TRP A 76 2.69 10.26 -17.31
CA TRP A 76 3.70 9.60 -18.15
C TRP A 76 3.95 8.16 -17.70
N HIS A 77 4.08 7.95 -16.39
CA HIS A 77 4.18 6.60 -15.84
C HIS A 77 2.93 5.76 -16.14
N PHE A 78 1.75 6.37 -16.07
CA PHE A 78 0.51 5.70 -16.45
C PHE A 78 0.55 5.23 -17.91
N ARG A 79 0.95 6.11 -18.85
CA ARG A 79 1.11 5.76 -20.26
C ARG A 79 2.08 4.59 -20.46
N ASP A 80 3.22 4.64 -19.80
CA ASP A 80 4.26 3.61 -19.92
C ASP A 80 3.80 2.26 -19.33
N GLU A 81 3.10 2.26 -18.18
CA GLU A 81 2.56 1.04 -17.57
C GLU A 81 1.46 0.43 -18.45
N VAL A 82 0.57 1.24 -19.00
CA VAL A 82 -0.45 0.79 -19.97
C VAL A 82 0.20 0.18 -21.21
N ALA A 83 1.19 0.85 -21.79
CA ALA A 83 1.91 0.36 -22.97
C ALA A 83 2.59 -0.98 -22.70
N LYS A 84 3.25 -1.11 -21.55
CA LYS A 84 3.91 -2.35 -21.11
C LYS A 84 2.92 -3.50 -20.97
N LEU A 85 1.78 -3.28 -20.33
CA LEU A 85 0.78 -4.33 -20.13
C LEU A 85 0.10 -4.72 -21.44
N LYS A 86 -0.20 -3.77 -22.32
CA LYS A 86 -0.69 -4.05 -23.69
C LYS A 86 0.32 -4.90 -24.47
N GLY A 87 1.62 -4.60 -24.33
CA GLY A 87 2.69 -5.42 -24.92
C GLY A 87 2.75 -6.86 -24.37
N GLN A 88 2.24 -7.10 -23.17
CA GLN A 88 2.10 -8.43 -22.55
C GLN A 88 0.77 -9.13 -22.91
N GLY A 89 -0.08 -8.48 -23.72
CA GLY A 89 -1.36 -9.03 -24.19
C GLY A 89 -2.57 -8.68 -23.32
N VAL A 90 -2.43 -7.73 -22.37
CA VAL A 90 -3.56 -7.27 -21.56
C VAL A 90 -4.40 -6.27 -22.37
N ALA A 91 -5.69 -6.51 -22.49
CA ALA A 91 -6.61 -5.57 -23.11
C ALA A 91 -6.91 -4.42 -22.14
N ILE A 92 -6.53 -3.21 -22.51
CA ILE A 92 -6.77 -1.99 -21.72
C ILE A 92 -7.48 -0.96 -22.60
N THR A 93 -8.70 -0.61 -22.20
CA THR A 93 -9.57 0.33 -22.90
C THR A 93 -10.27 1.25 -21.90
N PRO A 94 -10.88 2.37 -22.33
CA PRO A 94 -11.72 3.20 -21.47
C PRO A 94 -12.93 2.47 -20.84
N ASP A 95 -13.30 1.31 -21.34
CA ASP A 95 -14.42 0.54 -20.80
C ASP A 95 -14.01 -0.27 -19.54
N ASN A 96 -12.75 -0.72 -19.48
CA ASN A 96 -12.26 -1.52 -18.36
C ASN A 96 -11.22 -0.82 -17.47
N LEU A 97 -10.83 0.42 -17.81
CA LEU A 97 -9.97 1.25 -16.96
C LEU A 97 -10.53 2.66 -16.88
N GLN A 98 -10.72 3.18 -15.66
CA GLN A 98 -11.23 4.52 -15.41
C GLN A 98 -10.35 5.28 -14.42
N ILE A 99 -10.20 6.59 -14.64
CA ILE A 99 -9.46 7.50 -13.78
C ILE A 99 -10.43 8.56 -13.26
N ALA A 100 -10.42 8.80 -11.95
CA ALA A 100 -11.23 9.87 -11.39
C ALA A 100 -10.78 11.24 -11.92
N GLU A 101 -11.74 12.01 -12.41
CA GLU A 101 -11.52 13.35 -12.97
C GLU A 101 -10.80 14.31 -12.02
N THR A 102 -10.90 14.07 -10.70
CA THR A 102 -10.32 14.90 -9.65
C THR A 102 -8.99 14.38 -9.08
N CYS A 103 -8.38 13.35 -9.69
CA CYS A 103 -7.02 12.93 -9.34
C CYS A 103 -6.03 14.08 -9.55
N PRO A 104 -5.19 14.42 -8.55
CA PRO A 104 -4.09 15.36 -8.77
C PRO A 104 -2.96 14.70 -9.56
N LEU A 105 -2.32 15.49 -10.41
CA LEU A 105 -1.20 15.05 -11.24
C LEU A 105 0.13 15.15 -10.48
N ILE A 106 1.01 14.17 -10.69
CA ILE A 106 2.42 14.29 -10.40
C ILE A 106 3.09 14.88 -11.64
N LEU A 107 3.74 16.03 -11.49
CA LEU A 107 4.44 16.73 -12.55
C LEU A 107 5.96 16.53 -12.41
N PRO A 108 6.77 16.78 -13.46
CA PRO A 108 8.20 16.53 -13.43
C PRO A 108 8.92 17.16 -12.24
N PHE A 109 8.63 18.42 -11.94
CA PHE A 109 9.23 19.13 -10.81
C PHE A 109 8.86 18.59 -9.42
N HIS A 110 7.76 17.82 -9.27
CA HIS A 110 7.46 17.10 -8.02
C HIS A 110 8.52 16.02 -7.77
N ARG A 111 8.93 15.30 -8.80
CA ARG A 111 10.00 14.29 -8.70
C ARG A 111 11.34 14.91 -8.38
N ASP A 112 11.65 16.03 -9.05
CA ASP A 112 12.88 16.79 -8.78
C ASP A 112 12.91 17.24 -7.32
N LEU A 113 11.84 17.88 -6.83
CA LEU A 113 11.75 18.38 -5.47
C LEU A 113 11.85 17.27 -4.41
N ASP A 114 11.21 16.10 -4.65
CA ASP A 114 11.32 14.93 -3.79
C ASP A 114 12.78 14.45 -3.68
N GLY A 115 13.49 14.41 -4.80
CA GLY A 115 14.93 14.11 -4.87
C GLY A 115 15.79 15.12 -4.13
N LEU A 116 15.60 16.41 -4.40
CA LEU A 116 16.38 17.50 -3.80
C LEU A 116 16.21 17.53 -2.27
N ARG A 117 15.00 17.39 -1.77
CA ARG A 117 14.71 17.33 -0.31
C ARG A 117 15.39 16.14 0.33
N GLU A 118 15.28 14.95 -0.27
CA GLU A 118 15.90 13.74 0.25
C GLU A 118 17.43 13.86 0.29
N ASP A 119 18.04 14.45 -0.73
CA ASP A 119 19.48 14.65 -0.77
C ASP A 119 19.97 15.71 0.23
N ALA A 120 19.20 16.77 0.45
CA ALA A 120 19.51 17.82 1.42
C ALA A 120 19.33 17.37 2.88
N SER A 121 18.54 16.32 3.14
CA SER A 121 18.16 15.91 4.50
C SER A 121 19.27 15.22 5.30
N GLY A 122 20.43 14.90 4.70
CA GLY A 122 21.57 14.29 5.41
C GLY A 122 21.18 13.05 6.23
N ALA A 123 21.37 13.11 7.55
CA ALA A 123 20.98 12.04 8.48
C ALA A 123 19.45 11.92 8.71
N GLY A 124 18.68 12.94 8.32
CA GLY A 124 17.23 12.97 8.44
C GLY A 124 16.48 12.36 7.23
N LYS A 125 17.17 11.63 6.37
CA LYS A 125 16.56 10.97 5.21
C LYS A 125 15.41 10.06 5.61
N ILE A 126 14.28 10.23 4.94
CA ILE A 126 13.09 9.38 5.12
C ILE A 126 13.25 8.06 4.34
N GLY A 127 14.02 8.07 3.25
CA GLY A 127 14.16 6.95 2.34
C GLY A 127 13.07 6.94 1.26
N THR A 128 12.68 8.12 0.76
CA THR A 128 11.62 8.27 -0.25
C THR A 128 11.95 7.50 -1.53
N THR A 129 10.92 7.24 -2.33
CA THR A 129 11.08 6.62 -3.65
C THR A 129 11.49 7.62 -4.74
N ARG A 130 11.57 8.90 -4.42
CA ARG A 130 11.89 10.02 -5.33
C ARG A 130 10.93 10.09 -6.53
N ARG A 131 9.66 9.77 -6.30
CA ARG A 131 8.63 9.73 -7.35
C ARG A 131 7.66 10.91 -7.29
N GLY A 132 7.95 11.89 -6.44
CA GLY A 132 7.16 13.11 -6.32
C GLY A 132 5.83 12.94 -5.60
N ILE A 133 5.63 11.83 -4.89
CA ILE A 133 4.37 11.53 -4.20
C ILE A 133 4.07 12.60 -3.13
N GLY A 134 5.03 12.88 -2.24
CA GLY A 134 4.89 13.88 -1.19
C GLY A 134 4.56 15.26 -1.72
N PRO A 135 5.39 15.83 -2.60
CA PRO A 135 5.13 17.14 -3.21
C PRO A 135 3.78 17.24 -3.93
N ALA A 136 3.31 16.18 -4.60
CA ALA A 136 2.00 16.18 -5.24
C ALA A 136 0.84 16.20 -4.21
N TYR A 137 0.96 15.48 -3.08
CA TYR A 137 0.00 15.58 -1.98
C TYR A 137 0.04 16.95 -1.29
N GLU A 138 1.22 17.57 -1.12
CA GLU A 138 1.36 18.94 -0.63
C GLU A 138 0.58 19.93 -1.52
N ASP A 139 0.69 19.79 -2.83
CA ASP A 139 -0.03 20.65 -3.77
C ASP A 139 -1.53 20.40 -3.74
N LYS A 140 -1.95 19.14 -3.57
CA LYS A 140 -3.37 18.81 -3.40
C LYS A 140 -3.97 19.56 -2.20
N VAL A 141 -3.36 19.42 -1.01
CA VAL A 141 -3.88 20.09 0.21
C VAL A 141 -3.62 21.58 0.20
N GLY A 142 -2.58 22.05 -0.49
CA GLY A 142 -2.29 23.45 -0.78
C GLY A 142 -3.25 24.09 -1.80
N ARG A 143 -4.16 23.33 -2.41
CA ARG A 143 -5.18 23.77 -3.39
C ARG A 143 -4.57 24.43 -4.63
N ARG A 144 -3.40 23.97 -5.08
CA ARG A 144 -2.69 24.44 -6.27
C ARG A 144 -2.41 23.35 -7.30
N ALA A 145 -2.73 22.08 -6.95
CA ALA A 145 -2.52 20.94 -7.84
C ALA A 145 -3.28 21.10 -9.16
N ILE A 146 -2.65 20.70 -10.25
CA ILE A 146 -3.32 20.42 -11.52
C ILE A 146 -3.95 19.02 -11.38
N ARG A 147 -5.22 18.91 -11.78
CA ARG A 147 -5.98 17.65 -11.72
C ARG A 147 -6.22 17.10 -13.12
N VAL A 148 -6.59 15.85 -13.20
CA VAL A 148 -6.82 15.16 -14.47
C VAL A 148 -7.88 15.88 -15.33
N CYS A 149 -8.96 16.40 -14.72
CA CYS A 149 -9.98 17.17 -15.43
C CYS A 149 -9.44 18.46 -16.09
N ASP A 150 -8.40 19.05 -15.53
CA ASP A 150 -7.81 20.29 -16.06
C ASP A 150 -7.14 20.07 -17.43
N LEU A 151 -6.76 18.81 -17.75
CA LEU A 151 -6.21 18.45 -19.06
C LEU A 151 -7.18 18.66 -20.21
N ALA A 152 -8.50 18.67 -19.95
CA ALA A 152 -9.52 18.99 -20.96
C ALA A 152 -9.62 20.50 -21.26
N HIS A 153 -8.99 21.35 -20.44
CA HIS A 153 -9.11 22.81 -20.49
C HIS A 153 -7.73 23.50 -20.44
N LEU A 154 -6.77 22.97 -21.19
CA LEU A 154 -5.38 23.43 -21.16
C LEU A 154 -5.22 24.91 -21.54
N ASP A 155 -6.10 25.46 -22.36
CA ASP A 155 -6.06 26.87 -22.76
C ASP A 155 -6.43 27.80 -21.58
N ASP A 156 -7.20 27.33 -20.62
CA ASP A 156 -7.61 28.05 -19.41
C ASP A 156 -6.65 27.83 -18.22
N LEU A 157 -5.68 26.93 -18.36
CA LEU A 157 -4.79 26.50 -17.27
C LEU A 157 -3.75 27.55 -16.86
N GLY A 158 -3.54 28.59 -17.68
CA GLY A 158 -2.49 29.59 -17.48
C GLY A 158 -2.39 30.15 -16.07
N PRO A 159 -3.45 30.75 -15.49
CA PRO A 159 -3.39 31.33 -14.14
C PRO A 159 -3.15 30.32 -13.02
N GLN A 160 -3.60 29.07 -13.19
CA GLN A 160 -3.36 28.01 -12.22
C GLN A 160 -1.90 27.57 -12.29
N LEU A 161 -1.38 27.42 -13.49
CA LEU A 161 0.02 27.07 -13.73
C LEU A 161 0.96 28.16 -13.19
N ASP A 162 0.63 29.44 -13.36
CA ASP A 162 1.41 30.57 -12.81
C ASP A 162 1.52 30.48 -11.27
N ARG A 163 0.42 30.24 -10.59
CA ARG A 163 0.43 30.07 -9.12
C ARG A 163 1.25 28.85 -8.67
N LEU A 164 1.14 27.75 -9.41
CA LEU A 164 1.85 26.52 -9.11
C LEU A 164 3.35 26.68 -9.32
N THR A 165 3.78 27.20 -10.49
CA THR A 165 5.19 27.40 -10.81
C THR A 165 5.83 28.44 -9.90
N ALA A 166 5.16 29.57 -9.59
CA ALA A 166 5.67 30.56 -8.66
C ALA A 166 6.01 29.97 -7.28
N HIS A 167 5.14 29.06 -6.77
CA HIS A 167 5.42 28.36 -5.51
C HIS A 167 6.66 27.47 -5.60
N HIS A 168 6.74 26.64 -6.63
CA HIS A 168 7.85 25.71 -6.80
C HIS A 168 9.15 26.40 -7.17
N ASP A 169 9.11 27.49 -7.94
CA ASP A 169 10.30 28.29 -8.28
C ASP A 169 10.93 28.92 -7.04
N ALA A 170 10.12 29.39 -6.10
CA ALA A 170 10.64 29.88 -4.82
C ALA A 170 11.41 28.78 -4.03
N LEU A 171 10.94 27.51 -4.08
CA LEU A 171 11.64 26.39 -3.49
C LEU A 171 12.89 26.01 -4.28
N ARG A 172 12.81 25.97 -5.61
CA ARG A 172 13.93 25.63 -6.52
C ARG A 172 15.10 26.60 -6.35
N VAL A 173 14.82 27.89 -6.23
CA VAL A 173 15.86 28.89 -5.94
C VAL A 173 16.60 28.57 -4.63
N GLY A 174 15.89 28.10 -3.60
CA GLY A 174 16.50 27.67 -2.34
C GLY A 174 17.45 26.45 -2.48
N PHE A 175 17.26 25.65 -3.52
CA PHE A 175 18.12 24.51 -3.88
C PHE A 175 19.14 24.83 -5.00
N ASN A 176 19.26 26.09 -5.42
CA ASN A 176 20.09 26.54 -6.55
C ASN A 176 19.70 25.92 -7.89
N GLU A 177 18.42 25.58 -8.06
CA GLU A 177 17.86 25.04 -9.29
C GLU A 177 17.25 26.15 -10.16
N ALA A 178 17.27 25.95 -11.48
CA ALA A 178 16.62 26.85 -12.42
C ALA A 178 15.08 26.86 -12.22
N PRO A 179 14.41 27.98 -12.50
CA PRO A 179 12.94 28.03 -12.55
C PRO A 179 12.37 26.98 -13.51
N ILE A 180 11.09 26.64 -13.29
CA ILE A 180 10.37 25.71 -14.15
C ILE A 180 10.15 26.33 -15.52
N ASP A 181 10.52 25.61 -16.57
CA ASP A 181 10.16 25.97 -17.93
C ASP A 181 8.66 25.70 -18.15
N ARG A 182 7.89 26.78 -18.05
CA ARG A 182 6.44 26.73 -18.15
C ARG A 182 5.94 26.29 -19.53
N ASP A 183 6.61 26.74 -20.60
CA ASP A 183 6.19 26.45 -21.96
C ASP A 183 6.48 24.97 -22.30
N ALA A 184 7.65 24.46 -21.86
CA ALA A 184 7.97 23.06 -21.97
C ALA A 184 6.95 22.18 -21.18
N LEU A 185 6.63 22.56 -19.95
CA LEU A 185 5.63 21.83 -19.14
C LEU A 185 4.25 21.83 -19.81
N MET A 186 3.82 22.96 -20.37
CA MET A 186 2.56 23.04 -21.09
C MET A 186 2.56 22.18 -22.36
N ALA A 187 3.66 22.11 -23.08
CA ALA A 187 3.82 21.23 -24.23
C ALA A 187 3.71 19.73 -23.83
N GLU A 188 4.36 19.35 -22.74
CA GLU A 188 4.26 17.99 -22.19
C GLU A 188 2.83 17.63 -21.75
N LEU A 189 2.11 18.58 -21.11
CA LEU A 189 0.73 18.39 -20.72
C LEU A 189 -0.20 18.23 -21.94
N ARG A 190 0.03 18.97 -23.03
CA ARG A 190 -0.70 18.79 -24.29
C ARG A 190 -0.46 17.43 -24.91
N ASP A 191 0.79 16.98 -24.95
CA ASP A 191 1.16 15.65 -25.49
C ASP A 191 0.47 14.51 -24.76
N ILE A 192 0.39 14.57 -23.42
CA ILE A 192 -0.18 13.51 -22.61
C ILE A 192 -1.70 13.54 -22.49
N ALA A 193 -2.33 14.71 -22.70
CA ALA A 193 -3.76 14.90 -22.51
C ALA A 193 -4.62 13.96 -23.37
N ASP A 194 -4.32 13.85 -24.67
CA ASP A 194 -5.04 13.00 -25.60
C ASP A 194 -5.00 11.53 -25.21
N PHE A 195 -3.92 11.10 -24.56
CA PHE A 195 -3.80 9.73 -24.07
C PHE A 195 -4.63 9.50 -22.80
N ILE A 196 -4.67 10.46 -21.88
CA ILE A 196 -5.31 10.32 -20.56
C ILE A 196 -6.82 10.52 -20.64
N LEU A 197 -7.29 11.54 -21.36
CA LEU A 197 -8.68 11.99 -21.35
C LEU A 197 -9.72 10.90 -21.67
N PRO A 198 -9.49 9.94 -22.57
CA PRO A 198 -10.44 8.87 -22.82
C PRO A 198 -10.78 8.01 -21.58
N PHE A 199 -9.85 7.88 -20.63
CA PHE A 199 -10.02 7.09 -19.39
C PHE A 199 -10.72 7.88 -18.28
N VAL A 200 -10.89 9.20 -18.43
CA VAL A 200 -11.41 10.07 -17.37
C VAL A 200 -12.92 9.90 -17.20
N LYS A 201 -13.34 9.62 -15.98
CA LYS A 201 -14.76 9.42 -15.61
C LYS A 201 -15.07 10.01 -14.23
N PRO A 202 -16.33 10.37 -13.95
CA PRO A 202 -16.80 10.66 -12.60
C PRO A 202 -16.87 9.35 -11.79
N VAL A 203 -15.72 8.89 -11.31
CA VAL A 203 -15.54 7.59 -10.65
C VAL A 203 -16.49 7.39 -9.46
N TRP A 204 -16.75 8.44 -8.68
CA TRP A 204 -17.74 8.38 -7.60
C TRP A 204 -19.11 7.92 -8.09
N LEU A 205 -19.55 8.38 -9.28
CA LEU A 205 -20.81 7.97 -9.89
C LEU A 205 -20.75 6.50 -10.36
N THR A 206 -19.67 6.12 -11.03
CA THR A 206 -19.45 4.72 -11.47
C THR A 206 -19.53 3.74 -10.29
N LEU A 207 -18.85 4.04 -9.18
CA LEU A 207 -18.82 3.14 -8.02
C LEU A 207 -20.15 3.12 -7.25
N ASN A 208 -20.83 4.27 -7.12
CA ASN A 208 -22.15 4.30 -6.49
C ASN A 208 -23.20 3.54 -7.33
N LYS A 209 -23.12 3.61 -8.66
CA LYS A 209 -23.95 2.81 -9.57
C LYS A 209 -23.66 1.32 -9.42
N ALA A 210 -22.38 0.92 -9.43
CA ALA A 210 -21.97 -0.47 -9.22
C ALA A 210 -22.50 -1.02 -7.87
N LYS A 211 -22.39 -0.23 -6.80
CA LYS A 211 -22.97 -0.58 -5.49
C LYS A 211 -24.49 -0.76 -5.54
N ALA A 212 -25.22 0.15 -6.19
CA ALA A 212 -26.67 0.08 -6.35
C ALA A 212 -27.12 -1.16 -7.16
N GLU A 213 -26.28 -1.58 -8.12
CA GLU A 213 -26.48 -2.79 -8.92
C GLU A 213 -26.10 -4.09 -8.18
N GLY A 214 -25.64 -3.99 -6.93
CA GLY A 214 -25.24 -5.16 -6.15
C GLY A 214 -23.88 -5.76 -6.57
N LYS A 215 -23.05 -5.03 -7.27
CA LYS A 215 -21.71 -5.48 -7.69
C LYS A 215 -20.74 -5.50 -6.50
N ARG A 216 -19.79 -6.44 -6.55
CA ARG A 216 -18.72 -6.60 -5.56
C ARG A 216 -17.57 -5.67 -5.92
N ILE A 217 -17.27 -4.73 -5.04
CA ILE A 217 -16.17 -3.80 -5.21
C ILE A 217 -15.02 -4.19 -4.28
N LEU A 218 -13.84 -4.38 -4.86
CA LEU A 218 -12.59 -4.60 -4.14
C LEU A 218 -11.81 -3.29 -4.09
N PHE A 219 -11.64 -2.72 -2.91
CA PHE A 219 -10.76 -1.57 -2.70
C PHE A 219 -9.35 -2.05 -2.39
N GLU A 220 -8.43 -1.70 -3.27
CA GLU A 220 -7.02 -2.06 -3.19
C GLU A 220 -6.21 -0.93 -2.58
N GLY A 221 -5.78 -1.12 -1.32
CA GLY A 221 -4.88 -0.21 -0.62
C GLY A 221 -3.42 -0.43 -1.01
N ALA A 222 -2.64 0.62 -0.89
CA ALA A 222 -1.19 0.61 -1.07
C ALA A 222 -0.49 0.88 0.27
N GLN A 223 0.81 0.54 0.38
CA GLN A 223 1.61 0.65 1.60
C GLN A 223 1.02 -0.16 2.77
N GLY A 224 1.05 0.37 3.99
CA GLY A 224 0.50 -0.27 5.18
C GLY A 224 0.18 0.77 6.26
N THR A 225 -0.64 0.41 7.24
CA THR A 225 -1.15 1.32 8.27
C THR A 225 -0.03 2.01 9.06
N LEU A 226 1.09 1.33 9.30
CA LEU A 226 2.23 1.92 10.02
C LEU A 226 3.05 2.91 9.17
N LEU A 227 2.70 3.06 7.89
CA LEU A 227 3.18 4.12 6.99
C LEU A 227 2.13 5.22 6.75
N ASP A 228 0.98 5.20 7.43
CA ASP A 228 -0.05 6.23 7.34
C ASP A 228 0.48 7.57 7.84
N ILE A 229 0.12 8.66 7.15
CA ILE A 229 0.62 10.01 7.49
C ILE A 229 0.22 10.46 8.90
N ASP A 230 -0.96 10.02 9.38
CA ASP A 230 -1.50 10.42 10.69
C ASP A 230 -1.27 9.36 11.78
N HIS A 231 -1.36 8.07 11.43
CA HIS A 231 -1.35 6.95 12.38
C HIS A 231 -0.07 6.11 12.34
N GLY A 232 0.84 6.38 11.40
CA GLY A 232 2.09 5.67 11.25
C GLY A 232 3.22 6.21 12.12
N THR A 233 4.42 5.66 11.88
CA THR A 233 5.66 6.03 12.60
C THR A 233 6.29 7.30 12.02
N TYR A 234 5.58 8.43 12.17
CA TYR A 234 6.00 9.74 11.67
C TYR A 234 7.37 10.15 12.23
N PRO A 235 8.30 10.74 11.41
CA PRO A 235 8.12 11.19 10.04
C PRO A 235 8.41 10.11 8.96
N PHE A 236 8.72 8.89 9.33
CA PHE A 236 9.07 7.80 8.44
C PHE A 236 7.82 7.09 7.89
N VAL A 237 7.02 7.82 7.14
CA VAL A 237 5.71 7.43 6.62
C VAL A 237 5.56 7.84 5.15
N THR A 238 4.50 7.37 4.49
CA THR A 238 4.06 7.91 3.19
C THR A 238 3.25 9.19 3.39
N SER A 239 3.02 9.95 2.33
CA SER A 239 2.27 11.22 2.39
C SER A 239 0.76 11.06 2.21
N SER A 240 0.25 9.85 2.29
CA SER A 240 -1.19 9.55 2.19
C SER A 240 -1.72 8.83 3.42
N ASN A 241 -3.04 8.91 3.63
CA ASN A 241 -3.70 8.03 4.57
C ASN A 241 -3.87 6.65 3.95
N THR A 242 -3.36 5.62 4.64
CA THR A 242 -3.37 4.22 4.20
C THR A 242 -4.42 3.38 4.92
N VAL A 243 -5.10 3.95 5.92
CA VAL A 243 -6.18 3.31 6.67
C VAL A 243 -7.42 3.07 5.81
N ALA A 244 -8.22 2.06 6.15
CA ALA A 244 -9.36 1.64 5.33
C ALA A 244 -10.42 2.74 5.14
N GLY A 245 -10.59 3.64 6.10
CA GLY A 245 -11.51 4.78 5.99
C GLY A 245 -11.25 5.68 4.78
N THR A 246 -10.01 5.70 4.28
CA THR A 246 -9.62 6.47 3.10
C THR A 246 -10.23 5.92 1.80
N ALA A 247 -10.66 4.66 1.77
CA ALA A 247 -11.38 4.11 0.61
C ALA A 247 -12.63 4.92 0.29
N ALA A 248 -13.34 5.40 1.31
CA ALA A 248 -14.52 6.24 1.15
C ALA A 248 -14.18 7.59 0.51
N SER A 249 -13.28 8.37 1.12
CA SER A 249 -12.90 9.70 0.61
C SER A 249 -12.11 9.63 -0.68
N GLY A 250 -11.28 8.60 -0.84
CA GLY A 250 -10.42 8.40 -2.01
C GLY A 250 -11.14 7.89 -3.26
N THR A 251 -12.41 7.51 -3.15
CA THR A 251 -13.23 7.05 -4.29
C THR A 251 -14.60 7.70 -4.38
N GLY A 252 -15.07 8.38 -3.31
CA GLY A 252 -16.36 9.02 -3.25
C GLY A 252 -17.54 8.05 -3.03
N LEU A 253 -17.30 6.85 -2.50
CA LEU A 253 -18.38 5.87 -2.28
C LEU A 253 -19.15 6.06 -0.95
N GLY A 254 -18.67 6.89 -0.07
CA GLY A 254 -19.21 7.05 1.28
C GLY A 254 -18.74 5.98 2.28
N PRO A 255 -18.76 6.29 3.60
CA PRO A 255 -18.14 5.44 4.64
C PRO A 255 -18.66 4.01 4.71
N SER A 256 -19.98 3.83 4.56
CA SER A 256 -20.63 2.50 4.59
C SER A 256 -20.28 1.62 3.38
N GLY A 257 -19.56 2.18 2.39
CA GLY A 257 -19.17 1.46 1.18
C GLY A 257 -17.91 0.61 1.33
N ALA A 258 -17.13 0.80 2.40
CA ALA A 258 -15.88 0.06 2.62
C ALA A 258 -16.07 -1.46 2.77
N GLY A 259 -17.22 -1.90 3.27
CA GLY A 259 -17.57 -3.31 3.42
C GLY A 259 -16.69 -4.05 4.43
N PHE A 260 -16.34 -5.29 4.12
CA PHE A 260 -15.42 -6.09 4.93
C PHE A 260 -14.00 -5.52 4.83
N VAL A 261 -13.38 -5.20 5.94
CA VAL A 261 -11.99 -4.69 5.96
C VAL A 261 -11.04 -5.84 6.25
N LEU A 262 -10.24 -6.19 5.25
CA LEU A 262 -9.24 -7.24 5.31
C LEU A 262 -7.85 -6.64 5.53
N GLY A 263 -7.28 -6.86 6.72
CA GLY A 263 -5.90 -6.50 7.05
C GLY A 263 -4.92 -7.57 6.60
N ILE A 264 -3.95 -7.23 5.76
CA ILE A 264 -2.89 -8.16 5.40
C ILE A 264 -1.74 -8.03 6.38
N VAL A 265 -1.31 -9.15 6.95
CA VAL A 265 -0.28 -9.23 7.98
C VAL A 265 0.67 -10.37 7.65
N LYS A 266 1.97 -10.16 7.74
CA LYS A 266 2.96 -11.27 7.75
C LYS A 266 2.97 -11.95 9.12
N ALA A 267 3.29 -13.23 9.13
CA ALA A 267 3.52 -13.99 10.37
C ALA A 267 4.75 -13.50 11.17
N TYR A 268 5.50 -12.56 10.64
CA TYR A 268 6.61 -11.81 11.27
C TYR A 268 6.52 -10.36 10.77
N THR A 269 7.49 -9.52 11.11
CA THR A 269 7.44 -8.10 10.72
C THR A 269 8.60 -7.76 9.80
N THR A 270 8.34 -6.92 8.79
CA THR A 270 9.39 -6.35 7.93
C THR A 270 9.21 -4.87 7.75
N ARG A 271 10.31 -4.15 7.55
CA ARG A 271 10.32 -2.73 7.23
C ARG A 271 11.36 -2.40 6.17
N VAL A 272 11.02 -1.50 5.25
CA VAL A 272 11.98 -0.90 4.30
C VAL A 272 12.31 0.51 4.76
N GLY A 273 13.57 0.90 4.62
CA GLY A 273 14.04 2.26 4.93
C GLY A 273 14.26 2.53 6.41
N SER A 274 14.37 3.81 6.72
CA SER A 274 14.67 4.30 8.06
C SER A 274 13.44 4.29 8.98
N GLY A 275 13.66 4.63 10.24
CA GLY A 275 12.62 4.78 11.25
C GLY A 275 12.58 3.65 12.28
N PRO A 276 11.75 3.80 13.30
CA PRO A 276 11.70 2.87 14.43
C PRO A 276 11.18 1.50 14.01
N PHE A 277 11.77 0.46 14.58
CA PHE A 277 11.35 -0.93 14.38
C PHE A 277 11.63 -1.71 15.68
N PRO A 278 10.75 -1.63 16.69
CA PRO A 278 11.03 -2.16 18.01
C PRO A 278 11.38 -3.65 18.04
N THR A 279 10.78 -4.45 17.16
CA THR A 279 11.00 -5.90 17.09
C THR A 279 12.09 -6.32 16.09
N GLU A 280 12.89 -5.39 15.57
CA GLU A 280 13.97 -5.68 14.63
C GLU A 280 14.97 -6.66 15.18
N LEU A 281 15.47 -7.56 14.34
CA LEU A 281 16.48 -8.56 14.64
C LEU A 281 17.70 -8.37 13.73
N GLU A 282 18.79 -7.93 14.34
CA GLU A 282 20.07 -7.72 13.65
C GLU A 282 21.01 -8.95 13.79
N ASP A 283 20.45 -10.10 14.15
CA ASP A 283 21.12 -11.36 14.42
C ASP A 283 20.88 -12.41 13.31
N GLU A 284 21.34 -13.64 13.55
CA GLU A 284 21.14 -14.78 12.66
C GLU A 284 19.64 -15.09 12.41
N THR A 285 18.79 -14.82 13.39
CA THR A 285 17.33 -14.99 13.26
C THR A 285 16.75 -14.03 12.23
N GLY A 286 17.10 -12.75 12.33
CA GLY A 286 16.69 -11.74 11.35
C GLY A 286 17.22 -12.03 9.95
N GLN A 287 18.46 -12.54 9.84
CA GLN A 287 19.02 -12.97 8.57
C GLN A 287 18.23 -14.15 8.00
N ARG A 288 17.94 -15.19 8.81
CA ARG A 288 17.16 -16.37 8.41
C ARG A 288 15.75 -16.00 7.91
N LEU A 289 15.05 -15.08 8.60
CA LEU A 289 13.76 -14.56 8.17
C LEU A 289 13.87 -13.86 6.81
N GLY A 290 14.90 -13.03 6.63
CA GLY A 290 15.16 -12.30 5.38
C GLY A 290 15.43 -13.21 4.18
N GLU A 291 16.26 -14.23 4.36
CA GLU A 291 16.63 -15.18 3.31
C GLU A 291 15.45 -16.07 2.92
N ARG A 292 14.80 -16.71 3.89
CA ARG A 292 13.64 -17.59 3.66
C ARG A 292 12.44 -16.84 3.10
N GLY A 293 12.21 -15.62 3.63
CA GLY A 293 11.14 -14.76 3.18
C GLY A 293 11.40 -14.08 1.84
N HIS A 294 12.60 -14.20 1.26
CA HIS A 294 13.02 -13.42 0.08
C HIS A 294 12.75 -11.94 0.27
N GLU A 295 13.14 -11.39 1.44
CA GLU A 295 12.80 -10.04 1.85
C GLU A 295 13.68 -9.00 1.16
N PHE A 296 13.40 -8.78 -0.12
CA PHE A 296 14.01 -7.76 -0.96
C PHE A 296 12.92 -6.93 -1.65
N GLY A 297 13.14 -5.63 -1.75
CA GLY A 297 12.18 -4.72 -2.39
C GLY A 297 12.00 -5.05 -3.88
N THR A 298 10.78 -5.27 -4.32
CA THR A 298 10.45 -5.66 -5.70
C THR A 298 10.93 -4.64 -6.74
N VAL A 299 10.96 -3.35 -6.38
CA VAL A 299 11.33 -2.24 -7.28
C VAL A 299 12.78 -1.80 -7.06
N THR A 300 13.22 -1.72 -5.81
CA THR A 300 14.52 -1.14 -5.46
C THR A 300 15.60 -2.18 -5.20
N GLY A 301 15.24 -3.47 -5.05
CA GLY A 301 16.17 -4.54 -4.64
C GLY A 301 16.72 -4.38 -3.22
N ARG A 302 16.30 -3.37 -2.45
CA ARG A 302 16.78 -3.14 -1.09
C ARG A 302 16.38 -4.30 -0.17
N LYS A 303 17.32 -4.75 0.67
CA LYS A 303 17.04 -5.71 1.74
C LYS A 303 16.06 -5.09 2.72
N ARG A 304 15.02 -5.83 3.10
CA ARG A 304 14.09 -5.45 4.16
C ARG A 304 14.69 -5.82 5.51
N ARG A 305 14.51 -4.96 6.48
CA ARG A 305 14.75 -5.24 7.90
C ARG A 305 13.70 -6.24 8.37
N CYS A 306 14.07 -7.22 9.18
CA CYS A 306 13.19 -8.29 9.64
C CYS A 306 13.14 -8.31 11.16
N GLY A 307 11.99 -8.69 11.71
CA GLY A 307 11.78 -8.80 13.15
C GLY A 307 10.62 -9.72 13.50
N TRP A 308 10.48 -10.02 14.79
CA TRP A 308 9.36 -10.82 15.29
C TRP A 308 8.02 -10.13 15.07
N PHE A 309 6.94 -10.91 15.13
CA PHE A 309 5.57 -10.39 15.03
C PHE A 309 5.30 -9.38 16.14
N ASP A 310 4.74 -8.22 15.76
CA ASP A 310 4.39 -7.14 16.68
C ASP A 310 2.86 -7.05 16.82
N ALA A 311 2.33 -7.68 17.87
CA ALA A 311 0.89 -7.69 18.11
C ALA A 311 0.36 -6.32 18.56
N VAL A 312 1.20 -5.49 19.17
CA VAL A 312 0.81 -4.14 19.61
C VAL A 312 0.48 -3.25 18.41
N LEU A 313 1.39 -3.22 17.42
CA LEU A 313 1.21 -2.41 16.20
C LEU A 313 0.09 -2.95 15.31
N VAL A 314 -0.05 -4.28 15.21
CA VAL A 314 -1.16 -4.87 14.44
C VAL A 314 -2.50 -4.60 15.11
N ARG A 315 -2.60 -4.66 16.44
CA ARG A 315 -3.80 -4.28 17.19
C ARG A 315 -4.18 -2.80 16.97
N GLN A 316 -3.20 -1.90 16.94
CA GLN A 316 -3.44 -0.51 16.56
C GLN A 316 -4.00 -0.41 15.14
N SER A 317 -3.40 -1.12 14.18
CA SER A 317 -3.88 -1.15 12.78
C SER A 317 -5.31 -1.68 12.66
N VAL A 318 -5.64 -2.72 13.42
CA VAL A 318 -7.01 -3.26 13.53
C VAL A 318 -7.98 -2.19 13.99
N ALA A 319 -7.64 -1.48 15.06
CA ALA A 319 -8.50 -0.45 15.66
C ALA A 319 -8.71 0.75 14.73
N VAL A 320 -7.63 1.35 14.21
CA VAL A 320 -7.73 2.60 13.40
C VAL A 320 -8.30 2.40 12.01
N SER A 321 -8.22 1.18 11.48
CA SER A 321 -8.79 0.83 10.18
C SER A 321 -10.14 0.10 10.27
N GLY A 322 -10.57 -0.31 11.47
CA GLY A 322 -11.78 -1.12 11.62
C GLY A 322 -11.67 -2.47 10.91
N VAL A 323 -10.51 -3.13 11.03
CA VAL A 323 -10.26 -4.43 10.40
C VAL A 323 -11.20 -5.49 10.98
N THR A 324 -11.88 -6.22 10.13
CA THR A 324 -12.85 -7.26 10.49
C THR A 324 -12.34 -8.68 10.27
N GLY A 325 -11.22 -8.81 9.58
CA GLY A 325 -10.53 -10.08 9.38
C GLY A 325 -9.10 -9.89 8.90
N ILE A 326 -8.24 -10.84 9.21
CA ILE A 326 -6.82 -10.84 8.85
C ILE A 326 -6.55 -11.87 7.75
N ALA A 327 -5.74 -11.50 6.76
CA ALA A 327 -5.04 -12.44 5.91
C ALA A 327 -3.59 -12.56 6.40
N LEU A 328 -3.27 -13.68 7.03
CA LEU A 328 -1.93 -13.98 7.53
C LEU A 328 -1.09 -14.57 6.41
N THR A 329 0.06 -13.96 6.11
CA THR A 329 0.93 -14.36 5.01
C THR A 329 2.28 -14.86 5.52
N LYS A 330 3.00 -15.61 4.68
CA LYS A 330 4.38 -16.02 4.95
C LYS A 330 4.54 -16.89 6.21
N LEU A 331 3.55 -17.73 6.53
CA LEU A 331 3.63 -18.64 7.67
C LEU A 331 4.77 -19.65 7.50
N ASP A 332 4.98 -20.12 6.28
CA ASP A 332 6.03 -21.06 5.85
C ASP A 332 7.46 -20.59 6.16
N VAL A 333 7.69 -19.31 6.26
CA VAL A 333 8.99 -18.72 6.61
C VAL A 333 9.40 -19.08 8.05
N LEU A 334 8.43 -19.34 8.91
CA LEU A 334 8.64 -19.69 10.32
C LEU A 334 8.86 -21.19 10.57
N ASP A 335 8.77 -22.04 9.54
CA ASP A 335 9.02 -23.49 9.68
C ASP A 335 10.42 -23.77 10.24
N GLY A 336 10.55 -24.74 11.13
CA GLY A 336 11.82 -25.18 11.71
C GLY A 336 12.45 -24.20 12.71
N PHE A 337 11.68 -23.26 13.28
CA PHE A 337 12.08 -22.54 14.50
C PHE A 337 11.61 -23.32 15.73
N ASP A 338 12.46 -23.43 16.74
CA ASP A 338 12.12 -24.08 18.02
C ASP A 338 11.23 -23.17 18.88
N THR A 339 11.53 -21.87 18.85
CA THR A 339 10.81 -20.83 19.60
C THR A 339 10.56 -19.63 18.71
N LEU A 340 9.34 -19.13 18.74
CA LEU A 340 8.93 -17.89 18.12
C LEU A 340 8.62 -16.88 19.21
N LYS A 341 8.68 -15.58 18.88
CA LYS A 341 8.35 -14.51 19.82
C LYS A 341 7.27 -13.61 19.24
N ILE A 342 6.36 -13.17 20.10
CA ILE A 342 5.34 -12.17 19.78
C ILE A 342 5.54 -10.98 20.72
N CYS A 343 5.70 -9.77 20.17
CA CYS A 343 5.72 -8.56 20.96
C CYS A 343 4.32 -8.23 21.47
N VAL A 344 4.18 -8.14 22.80
CA VAL A 344 2.90 -7.89 23.49
C VAL A 344 2.85 -6.53 24.20
N GLY A 345 3.95 -5.81 24.24
CA GLY A 345 4.09 -4.50 24.88
C GLY A 345 5.46 -3.89 24.61
N TYR A 346 5.66 -2.67 25.07
CA TYR A 346 6.95 -1.96 25.01
C TYR A 346 7.38 -1.47 26.38
N LYS A 347 8.68 -1.44 26.60
CA LYS A 347 9.31 -0.77 27.72
C LYS A 347 10.07 0.44 27.23
N ILE A 348 9.87 1.61 27.84
CA ILE A 348 10.61 2.84 27.56
C ILE A 348 11.04 3.42 28.91
N GLY A 349 12.33 3.30 29.23
CA GLY A 349 12.83 3.59 30.58
C GLY A 349 12.18 2.66 31.61
N ASP A 350 11.54 3.24 32.65
CA ASP A 350 10.85 2.47 33.69
C ASP A 350 9.35 2.26 33.43
N GLN A 351 8.83 2.74 32.29
CA GLN A 351 7.41 2.65 31.95
C GLN A 351 7.14 1.55 30.93
N THR A 352 5.99 0.90 31.09
CA THR A 352 5.47 -0.11 30.16
C THR A 352 4.27 0.44 29.41
N PHE A 353 4.22 0.18 28.10
CA PHE A 353 3.17 0.65 27.20
C PHE A 353 2.56 -0.54 26.43
N ASP A 354 1.24 -0.49 26.27
CA ASP A 354 0.47 -1.41 25.41
C ASP A 354 0.15 -0.79 24.02
N TYR A 355 0.79 0.33 23.69
CA TYR A 355 0.77 1.04 22.40
C TYR A 355 2.15 1.66 22.14
N LEU A 356 2.46 1.98 20.88
CA LEU A 356 3.70 2.70 20.54
C LEU A 356 3.45 4.21 20.66
N PRO A 357 4.15 4.93 21.58
CA PRO A 357 4.02 6.38 21.70
C PRO A 357 4.32 7.11 20.40
N ALA A 358 3.62 8.23 20.16
CA ALA A 358 3.71 8.95 18.89
C ALA A 358 5.05 9.70 18.69
N HIS A 359 5.73 10.08 19.79
CA HIS A 359 6.96 10.85 19.70
C HIS A 359 8.12 10.02 19.19
N ALA A 360 8.79 10.48 18.13
CA ALA A 360 9.82 9.72 17.42
C ALA A 360 11.00 9.25 18.32
N GLN A 361 11.39 10.06 19.33
CA GLN A 361 12.46 9.67 20.26
C GLN A 361 12.02 8.55 21.21
N ASP A 362 10.74 8.50 21.58
CA ASP A 362 10.20 7.43 22.41
C ASP A 362 10.06 6.15 21.60
N GLN A 363 9.62 6.27 20.35
CA GLN A 363 9.59 5.14 19.42
C GLN A 363 10.97 4.52 19.21
N ALA A 364 12.02 5.35 19.11
CA ALA A 364 13.40 4.88 18.94
C ALA A 364 13.98 4.19 20.19
N LYS A 365 13.38 4.41 21.37
CA LYS A 365 13.80 3.82 22.64
C LYS A 365 12.90 2.65 23.08
N ALA A 366 11.87 2.34 22.29
CA ALA A 366 10.93 1.29 22.64
C ALA A 366 11.60 -0.09 22.56
N GLU A 367 11.72 -0.74 23.71
CA GLU A 367 12.20 -2.10 23.82
C GLU A 367 11.00 -3.06 23.84
N PRO A 368 10.94 -4.09 22.98
CA PRO A 368 9.80 -4.99 22.92
C PRO A 368 9.76 -5.92 24.11
N ILE A 369 8.57 -6.12 24.65
CA ILE A 369 8.26 -7.15 25.65
C ILE A 369 7.69 -8.34 24.88
N TYR A 370 8.37 -9.48 24.98
CA TYR A 370 8.01 -10.67 24.22
C TYR A 370 7.29 -11.72 25.06
N GLU A 371 6.37 -12.41 24.40
CA GLU A 371 5.84 -13.71 24.78
C GLU A 371 6.49 -14.77 23.89
N ASP A 372 7.05 -15.83 24.51
CA ASP A 372 7.64 -16.95 23.80
C ASP A 372 6.56 -17.97 23.44
N ILE A 373 6.58 -18.42 22.19
CA ILE A 373 5.66 -19.41 21.63
C ILE A 373 6.48 -20.60 21.12
N GLU A 374 6.05 -21.81 21.44
CA GLU A 374 6.63 -23.03 20.90
C GLU A 374 6.52 -23.04 19.36
N GLY A 375 7.63 -23.25 18.69
CA GLY A 375 7.67 -23.34 17.23
C GLY A 375 7.31 -24.76 16.72
N TRP A 376 7.55 -24.99 15.43
CA TRP A 376 7.27 -26.28 14.79
C TRP A 376 8.36 -26.65 13.80
N GLN A 377 8.54 -27.98 13.60
CA GLN A 377 9.56 -28.53 12.72
C GLN A 377 9.01 -29.00 11.38
N ASP A 378 7.72 -29.37 11.34
CA ASP A 378 7.04 -29.80 10.12
C ASP A 378 6.78 -28.61 9.21
N THR A 379 6.69 -28.84 7.90
CA THR A 379 6.44 -27.75 6.95
C THR A 379 4.99 -27.33 6.95
N THR A 380 4.75 -26.01 6.87
CA THR A 380 3.44 -25.42 6.57
C THR A 380 3.30 -25.06 5.09
N ALA A 381 4.41 -25.14 4.32
CA ALA A 381 4.42 -24.74 2.91
C ALA A 381 3.48 -25.62 2.08
N GLY A 382 2.60 -24.98 1.32
CA GLY A 382 1.65 -25.66 0.45
C GLY A 382 0.40 -26.19 1.14
N ALA A 383 0.24 -26.00 2.46
CA ALA A 383 -0.99 -26.39 3.16
C ALA A 383 -2.21 -25.59 2.64
N ARG A 384 -3.31 -26.29 2.38
CA ARG A 384 -4.58 -25.76 1.84
C ARG A 384 -5.77 -25.94 2.78
N SER A 385 -5.54 -26.59 3.90
CA SER A 385 -6.54 -26.78 4.95
C SER A 385 -5.92 -26.68 6.35
N TRP A 386 -6.74 -26.40 7.37
CA TRP A 386 -6.29 -26.38 8.75
C TRP A 386 -5.73 -27.72 9.22
N ALA A 387 -6.26 -28.84 8.70
CA ALA A 387 -5.81 -30.18 9.09
C ALA A 387 -4.39 -30.51 8.64
N GLU A 388 -3.86 -29.78 7.66
CA GLU A 388 -2.49 -29.93 7.16
C GLU A 388 -1.46 -29.11 7.95
N LEU A 389 -1.92 -28.20 8.83
CA LEU A 389 -1.03 -27.37 9.63
C LEU A 389 -0.57 -28.10 10.89
N PRO A 390 0.72 -27.97 11.29
CA PRO A 390 1.19 -28.41 12.59
C PRO A 390 0.38 -27.78 13.74
N ALA A 391 0.17 -28.51 14.82
CA ALA A 391 -0.60 -28.03 15.97
C ALA A 391 -0.03 -26.74 16.57
N GLN A 392 1.31 -26.60 16.61
CA GLN A 392 1.98 -25.40 17.10
C GLN A 392 1.75 -24.20 16.17
N ALA A 393 1.73 -24.39 14.85
CA ALA A 393 1.40 -23.34 13.90
C ALA A 393 -0.03 -22.85 14.11
N ILE A 394 -0.97 -23.76 14.36
CA ILE A 394 -2.36 -23.40 14.72
C ILE A 394 -2.40 -22.60 16.03
N LYS A 395 -1.67 -23.04 17.06
CA LYS A 395 -1.56 -22.30 18.35
C LYS A 395 -1.00 -20.89 18.15
N TYR A 396 0.04 -20.75 17.31
CA TYR A 396 0.61 -19.44 16.96
C TYR A 396 -0.42 -18.52 16.31
N ILE A 397 -1.17 -19.01 15.32
CA ILE A 397 -2.23 -18.25 14.67
C ILE A 397 -3.32 -17.83 15.66
N ARG A 398 -3.78 -18.77 16.50
CA ARG A 398 -4.81 -18.48 17.53
C ARG A 398 -4.31 -17.48 18.55
N ARG A 399 -3.04 -17.55 18.94
CA ARG A 399 -2.48 -16.57 19.87
C ARG A 399 -2.40 -15.17 19.27
N ILE A 400 -2.07 -15.06 17.98
CA ILE A 400 -2.15 -13.78 17.24
C ILE A 400 -3.59 -13.23 17.28
N GLU A 401 -4.60 -14.04 16.94
CA GLU A 401 -6.01 -13.61 16.98
C GLU A 401 -6.42 -13.04 18.35
N GLU A 402 -6.05 -13.74 19.42
CA GLU A 402 -6.32 -13.29 20.79
C GLU A 402 -5.66 -11.94 21.11
N LEU A 403 -4.38 -11.78 20.77
CA LEU A 403 -3.59 -10.59 21.08
C LEU A 403 -4.04 -9.35 20.29
N ILE A 404 -4.46 -9.53 19.03
CA ILE A 404 -4.90 -8.41 18.18
C ILE A 404 -6.41 -8.18 18.21
N GLY A 405 -7.19 -9.09 18.79
CA GLY A 405 -8.65 -9.00 18.88
C GLY A 405 -9.36 -9.09 17.53
N CYS A 406 -8.77 -9.79 16.54
CA CYS A 406 -9.33 -9.89 15.19
C CYS A 406 -9.10 -11.30 14.62
N PRO A 407 -10.13 -11.94 14.00
CA PRO A 407 -10.00 -13.30 13.47
C PRO A 407 -9.11 -13.35 12.22
N VAL A 408 -8.36 -14.43 12.06
CA VAL A 408 -7.66 -14.77 10.82
C VAL A 408 -8.64 -15.44 9.87
N THR A 409 -8.90 -14.81 8.76
CA THR A 409 -9.88 -15.25 7.74
C THR A 409 -9.23 -15.95 6.55
N LEU A 410 -7.94 -15.69 6.33
CA LEU A 410 -7.13 -16.28 5.28
C LEU A 410 -5.72 -16.59 5.82
N VAL A 411 -5.14 -17.73 5.44
CA VAL A 411 -3.74 -18.06 5.72
C VAL A 411 -3.04 -18.40 4.40
N SER A 412 -2.01 -17.65 4.06
CA SER A 412 -1.15 -17.92 2.91
C SER A 412 0.08 -18.69 3.36
N THR A 413 0.27 -19.89 2.82
CA THR A 413 1.28 -20.88 3.23
C THR A 413 2.44 -21.02 2.24
N SER A 414 2.40 -20.31 1.10
CA SER A 414 3.50 -20.23 0.13
C SER A 414 3.32 -19.01 -0.80
N PRO A 415 4.27 -18.71 -1.68
CA PRO A 415 4.07 -17.70 -2.74
C PRO A 415 2.98 -18.06 -3.77
N GLU A 416 2.71 -19.36 -3.94
CA GLU A 416 1.75 -19.85 -4.93
C GLU A 416 0.32 -19.46 -4.54
N ARG A 417 -0.46 -19.04 -5.54
CA ARG A 417 -1.82 -18.53 -5.35
C ARG A 417 -2.75 -19.52 -4.66
N GLU A 418 -2.71 -20.78 -5.08
CA GLU A 418 -3.60 -21.85 -4.60
C GLU A 418 -3.26 -22.30 -3.16
N ASP A 419 -2.08 -21.98 -2.67
CA ASP A 419 -1.63 -22.32 -1.32
C ASP A 419 -2.14 -21.29 -0.31
N THR A 420 -3.47 -21.27 -0.20
CA THR A 420 -4.23 -20.35 0.66
C THR A 420 -5.36 -21.10 1.36
N ILE A 421 -5.37 -21.07 2.69
CA ILE A 421 -6.45 -21.62 3.51
C ILE A 421 -7.50 -20.51 3.67
N LEU A 422 -8.70 -20.75 3.14
CA LEU A 422 -9.85 -19.87 3.32
C LEU A 422 -10.64 -20.31 4.58
N VAL A 423 -10.61 -19.49 5.61
CA VAL A 423 -11.36 -19.71 6.86
C VAL A 423 -12.73 -19.05 6.80
N ARG A 424 -12.78 -17.81 6.32
CA ARG A 424 -14.00 -17.05 6.10
C ARG A 424 -13.87 -16.25 4.80
N ASP A 425 -14.90 -16.32 3.98
CA ASP A 425 -14.95 -15.57 2.73
C ASP A 425 -15.21 -14.07 2.99
N PRO A 426 -14.30 -13.17 2.61
CA PRO A 426 -14.49 -11.73 2.76
C PRO A 426 -15.67 -11.16 1.95
N PHE A 427 -16.10 -11.85 0.87
CA PHE A 427 -17.25 -11.47 0.06
C PHE A 427 -18.57 -12.15 0.49
N ALA A 428 -18.55 -13.05 1.47
CA ALA A 428 -19.78 -13.59 2.04
C ALA A 428 -20.43 -12.58 2.98
N ASP A 429 -21.76 -12.52 2.96
CA ASP A 429 -22.57 -11.69 3.87
C ASP A 429 -22.52 -12.22 5.32
#